data_810af93795bc4cfeb327531b7b386e20
#
_entry.id   810af93795bc4cfeb327531b7b386e20
#
_cell.length_a   1.000
_cell.length_b   1.000
_cell.length_c   1.000
_cell.angle_alpha   90.00
_cell.angle_beta   90.00
_cell.angle_gamma   90.00
#
_symmetry.space_group_name_H-M   'P 1'
#
loop_
_entity.id
_entity.type
_entity.pdbx_description
1 polymer ?
#
loop_
_entity_poly.entity_id
_entity_poly.type
_entity_poly.pdbx_seq_one_letter_code
_entity_poly.pdbx_strand_id
1 'polypeptide(L)'
;FDPDRIPSQSAFCQRRSQISLSAFEYLFSEFSSSFPRTTNKFKDYCILACDGCHVVYTTNSEIIEDYNKPHLIDYKGYNHMHLNGFVDVVSKAFLDIVIQPGQQPDEREAFHTMLDHFQPDDPEKYIVTADRGYESYDLLFHCEQKHLNYVFRMKAPASSRSLLSSYINELPDDLEEIDVTVKRFFTDKKTNIMKDQSDVYRYMNPNKNIPHFQQLLDDKHLYFMQFRVVKIKVADNTYEYMITSLPHTFDLEDIKACYHWRWGIEVSFRYLKHANGLLYFHSKKPDF
;
A
#
# COMPACT_ATOMS: atom_id res chain seq x y z
N PHE A 1 -32.31 5.44 -27.13
CA PHE A 1 -31.09 5.23 -27.94
C PHE A 1 -31.49 5.20 -29.40
N ASP A 2 -30.97 6.11 -30.21
CA ASP A 2 -31.30 6.18 -31.65
C ASP A 2 -30.15 5.44 -32.41
N PRO A 3 -30.39 4.25 -32.97
CA PRO A 3 -29.36 3.45 -33.64
C PRO A 3 -28.77 4.14 -34.88
N ASP A 4 -29.50 5.10 -35.48
CA ASP A 4 -29.03 5.85 -36.65
C ASP A 4 -28.05 7.00 -36.27
N ARG A 5 -27.85 7.23 -34.97
CA ARG A 5 -26.93 8.23 -34.42
C ARG A 5 -25.69 7.65 -33.80
N ILE A 6 -25.36 6.37 -34.04
CA ILE A 6 -24.15 5.76 -33.56
C ILE A 6 -22.96 6.37 -34.32
N PRO A 7 -22.03 7.06 -33.64
CA PRO A 7 -20.87 7.62 -34.31
C PRO A 7 -19.97 6.50 -34.89
N SER A 8 -19.34 6.78 -36.02
CA SER A 8 -18.33 5.86 -36.56
C SER A 8 -17.17 5.68 -35.55
N GLN A 9 -16.46 4.55 -35.63
CA GLN A 9 -15.29 4.30 -34.78
C GLN A 9 -14.27 5.44 -34.86
N SER A 10 -14.04 5.99 -36.05
CA SER A 10 -13.15 7.15 -36.25
C SER A 10 -13.66 8.40 -35.52
N ALA A 11 -14.95 8.70 -35.65
CA ALA A 11 -15.55 9.86 -34.95
C ALA A 11 -15.48 9.69 -33.42
N PHE A 12 -15.70 8.49 -32.90
CA PHE A 12 -15.56 8.18 -31.49
C PHE A 12 -14.12 8.42 -31.00
N CYS A 13 -13.12 7.87 -31.73
CA CYS A 13 -11.71 8.06 -31.38
C CYS A 13 -11.29 9.53 -31.41
N GLN A 14 -11.78 10.32 -32.40
CA GLN A 14 -11.49 11.76 -32.47
C GLN A 14 -12.11 12.55 -31.32
N ARG A 15 -13.31 12.15 -30.85
CA ARG A 15 -14.00 12.82 -29.75
C ARG A 15 -13.46 12.44 -28.38
N ARG A 16 -12.82 11.29 -28.24
CA ARG A 16 -12.25 10.83 -26.96
C ARG A 16 -11.28 11.85 -26.37
N SER A 17 -10.47 12.52 -27.20
CA SER A 17 -9.54 13.56 -26.76
C SER A 17 -10.22 14.82 -26.17
N GLN A 18 -11.52 14.95 -26.33
CA GLN A 18 -12.29 16.07 -25.76
C GLN A 18 -12.84 15.75 -24.37
N ILE A 19 -12.72 14.50 -23.90
CA ILE A 19 -13.08 14.10 -22.54
C ILE A 19 -11.90 14.42 -21.65
N SER A 20 -12.10 15.22 -20.61
CA SER A 20 -11.04 15.51 -19.64
C SER A 20 -10.65 14.26 -18.84
N LEU A 21 -9.40 14.14 -18.44
CA LEU A 21 -8.94 13.06 -17.57
C LEU A 21 -9.73 13.01 -16.26
N SER A 22 -10.06 14.18 -15.69
CA SER A 22 -10.87 14.28 -14.48
C SER A 22 -12.26 13.65 -14.59
N ALA A 23 -12.82 13.52 -15.80
CA ALA A 23 -14.08 12.80 -15.99
C ALA A 23 -13.93 11.29 -15.76
N PHE A 24 -12.78 10.71 -16.13
CA PHE A 24 -12.50 9.30 -15.87
C PHE A 24 -12.18 9.06 -14.39
N GLU A 25 -11.44 9.96 -13.74
CA GLU A 25 -11.19 9.93 -12.31
C GLU A 25 -12.50 10.00 -11.51
N TYR A 26 -13.39 10.93 -11.88
CA TYR A 26 -14.71 11.05 -11.27
C TYR A 26 -15.54 9.77 -11.45
N LEU A 27 -15.62 9.23 -12.67
CA LEU A 27 -16.35 7.99 -12.95
C LEU A 27 -15.78 6.80 -12.15
N PHE A 28 -14.48 6.71 -12.05
CA PHE A 28 -13.82 5.67 -11.26
C PHE A 28 -14.16 5.81 -9.77
N SER A 29 -14.07 7.02 -9.23
CA SER A 29 -14.40 7.32 -7.84
C SER A 29 -15.86 7.00 -7.51
N GLU A 30 -16.81 7.43 -8.36
CA GLU A 30 -18.25 7.14 -8.20
C GLU A 30 -18.54 5.64 -8.27
N PHE A 31 -17.91 4.95 -9.24
CA PHE A 31 -18.06 3.51 -9.37
C PHE A 31 -17.49 2.79 -8.15
N SER A 32 -16.27 3.13 -7.72
CA SER A 32 -15.61 2.50 -6.59
C SER A 32 -16.34 2.72 -5.26
N SER A 33 -16.92 3.91 -5.07
CA SER A 33 -17.71 4.22 -3.87
C SER A 33 -19.08 3.53 -3.87
N SER A 34 -19.71 3.37 -5.04
CA SER A 34 -21.00 2.72 -5.17
C SER A 34 -20.94 1.19 -5.21
N PHE A 35 -19.73 0.61 -5.38
CA PHE A 35 -19.55 -0.82 -5.46
C PHE A 35 -19.91 -1.46 -4.11
N PRO A 36 -20.86 -2.42 -4.05
CA PRO A 36 -21.25 -3.05 -2.80
C PRO A 36 -20.04 -3.82 -2.24
N ARG A 37 -19.49 -3.32 -1.15
CA ARG A 37 -18.40 -3.99 -0.43
C ARG A 37 -18.95 -5.27 0.16
N THR A 38 -18.43 -6.36 -0.32
CA THR A 38 -19.03 -7.68 -0.32
C THR A 38 -19.44 -8.20 1.05
N THR A 39 -20.47 -9.07 1.03
CA THR A 39 -20.90 -9.92 2.11
C THR A 39 -19.84 -10.92 2.58
N ASN A 40 -18.79 -11.17 1.79
CA ASN A 40 -17.71 -12.07 2.15
C ASN A 40 -16.64 -11.30 2.92
N LYS A 41 -16.65 -11.47 4.22
CA LYS A 41 -15.71 -10.84 5.15
C LYS A 41 -14.89 -11.92 5.85
N PHE A 42 -13.66 -11.58 6.19
CA PHE A 42 -12.84 -12.39 7.07
C PHE A 42 -13.12 -12.00 8.53
N LYS A 43 -13.80 -12.84 9.28
CA LYS A 43 -14.25 -12.54 10.66
C LYS A 43 -14.92 -11.16 10.79
N ASP A 44 -15.82 -10.83 9.85
CA ASP A 44 -16.51 -9.54 9.75
C ASP A 44 -15.66 -8.34 9.34
N TYR A 45 -14.39 -8.55 8.93
CA TYR A 45 -13.50 -7.50 8.42
C TYR A 45 -13.35 -7.58 6.89
N CYS A 46 -13.23 -6.44 6.27
CA CYS A 46 -12.79 -6.32 4.87
C CYS A 46 -11.27 -6.27 4.83
N ILE A 47 -10.64 -7.08 3.98
CA ILE A 47 -9.19 -7.05 3.82
C ILE A 47 -8.85 -6.22 2.59
N LEU A 48 -8.02 -5.21 2.79
CA LEU A 48 -7.50 -4.33 1.76
C LEU A 48 -6.01 -4.59 1.54
N ALA A 49 -5.57 -4.51 0.30
CA ALA A 49 -4.15 -4.59 -0.02
C ALA A 49 -3.70 -3.38 -0.83
N CYS A 50 -2.47 -2.93 -0.55
CA CYS A 50 -1.75 -1.99 -1.37
C CYS A 50 -0.55 -2.69 -2.02
N ASP A 51 -0.35 -2.44 -3.30
CA ASP A 51 0.82 -2.91 -4.04
C ASP A 51 1.01 -2.08 -5.31
N GLY A 52 2.19 -2.16 -5.93
CA GLY A 52 2.52 -1.46 -7.16
C GLY A 52 2.90 -2.41 -8.29
N CYS A 53 2.71 -1.96 -9.53
CA CYS A 53 3.20 -2.68 -10.69
C CYS A 53 3.60 -1.75 -11.83
N HIS A 54 4.62 -2.17 -12.59
CA HIS A 54 4.99 -1.49 -13.81
C HIS A 54 4.06 -1.84 -14.97
N VAL A 55 3.71 -0.84 -15.76
CA VAL A 55 2.93 -0.99 -16.99
C VAL A 55 3.72 -0.35 -18.13
N VAL A 56 4.15 -1.17 -19.08
CA VAL A 56 4.88 -0.72 -20.26
C VAL A 56 3.89 -0.22 -21.31
N TYR A 57 4.20 0.90 -21.94
CA TYR A 57 3.39 1.47 -23.00
C TYR A 57 4.25 1.89 -24.20
N THR A 58 3.62 2.49 -25.24
CA THR A 58 4.29 2.82 -26.48
C THR A 58 5.50 3.72 -26.24
N THR A 59 6.66 3.34 -26.78
CA THR A 59 7.93 4.03 -26.60
C THR A 59 7.87 5.44 -27.15
N ASN A 60 8.14 6.42 -26.30
CA ASN A 60 8.37 7.82 -26.63
C ASN A 60 9.51 8.38 -25.77
N SER A 61 10.66 8.60 -26.37
CA SER A 61 11.86 9.08 -25.66
C SER A 61 11.78 10.55 -25.20
N GLU A 62 10.77 11.29 -25.63
CA GLU A 62 10.52 12.67 -25.18
C GLU A 62 9.92 12.71 -23.78
N ILE A 63 9.25 11.62 -23.34
CA ILE A 63 8.71 11.49 -21.99
C ILE A 63 9.82 10.95 -21.08
N ILE A 64 10.70 11.84 -20.63
CA ILE A 64 11.95 11.48 -19.93
C ILE A 64 11.69 10.75 -18.61
N GLU A 65 10.66 11.13 -17.89
CA GLU A 65 10.29 10.57 -16.57
C GLU A 65 9.81 9.12 -16.63
N ASP A 66 9.40 8.65 -17.81
CA ASP A 66 8.95 7.29 -18.03
C ASP A 66 9.92 6.48 -18.90
N TYR A 67 10.88 7.14 -19.54
CA TYR A 67 11.72 6.51 -20.54
C TYR A 67 12.93 5.81 -19.93
N ASN A 68 13.03 4.51 -20.17
CA ASN A 68 14.19 3.69 -19.84
C ASN A 68 15.12 3.61 -21.06
N LYS A 69 16.32 4.16 -20.90
CA LYS A 69 17.37 4.06 -21.93
C LYS A 69 17.85 2.62 -22.06
N PRO A 70 18.13 2.14 -23.27
CA PRO A 70 18.72 0.81 -23.46
C PRO A 70 20.10 0.74 -22.81
N HIS A 71 20.41 -0.37 -22.18
CA HIS A 71 21.75 -0.64 -21.63
C HIS A 71 22.77 -1.00 -22.72
N LEU A 72 22.31 -1.49 -23.86
CA LEU A 72 23.13 -1.91 -25.02
C LEU A 72 22.68 -1.15 -26.25
N ILE A 73 23.63 -0.86 -27.16
CA ILE A 73 23.42 -0.01 -28.36
C ILE A 73 22.33 -0.59 -29.29
N ASP A 74 22.20 -1.92 -29.36
CA ASP A 74 21.27 -2.60 -30.28
C ASP A 74 19.86 -2.78 -29.70
N TYR A 75 19.61 -2.35 -28.45
CA TYR A 75 18.30 -2.47 -27.82
C TYR A 75 17.55 -1.15 -27.87
N LYS A 76 16.25 -1.22 -28.13
CA LYS A 76 15.35 -0.06 -28.03
C LYS A 76 15.01 0.19 -26.56
N GLY A 77 15.00 1.48 -26.16
CA GLY A 77 14.41 1.88 -24.89
C GLY A 77 12.91 1.60 -24.84
N TYR A 78 12.33 1.73 -23.67
CA TYR A 78 10.88 1.58 -23.47
C TYR A 78 10.38 2.59 -22.42
N ASN A 79 9.11 2.94 -22.52
CA ASN A 79 8.44 3.72 -21.50
C ASN A 79 7.61 2.81 -20.62
N HIS A 80 7.59 3.12 -19.33
CA HIS A 80 6.67 2.51 -18.39
C HIS A 80 6.18 3.55 -17.37
N MET A 81 4.98 3.33 -16.88
CA MET A 81 4.43 4.02 -15.72
C MET A 81 4.40 3.04 -14.54
N HIS A 82 4.36 3.58 -13.34
CA HIS A 82 4.15 2.81 -12.12
C HIS A 82 2.71 3.00 -11.63
N LEU A 83 1.96 1.92 -11.59
CA LEU A 83 0.58 1.91 -11.17
C LEU A 83 0.51 1.32 -9.77
N ASN A 84 0.08 2.13 -8.80
CA ASN A 84 -0.18 1.70 -7.44
C ASN A 84 -1.68 1.47 -7.28
N GLY A 85 -2.07 0.38 -6.65
CA GLY A 85 -3.47 0.03 -6.45
C GLY A 85 -3.82 -0.18 -4.99
N PHE A 86 -5.00 0.23 -4.60
CA PHE A 86 -5.61 -0.08 -3.32
C PHE A 86 -6.87 -0.92 -3.58
N VAL A 87 -6.86 -2.16 -3.14
CA VAL A 87 -7.80 -3.19 -3.60
C VAL A 87 -8.49 -3.87 -2.41
N ASP A 88 -9.80 -4.00 -2.46
CA ASP A 88 -10.51 -5.00 -1.66
C ASP A 88 -10.21 -6.37 -2.27
N VAL A 89 -9.40 -7.17 -1.58
CA VAL A 89 -8.87 -8.43 -2.12
C VAL A 89 -9.90 -9.53 -2.23
N VAL A 90 -11.01 -9.43 -1.52
CA VAL A 90 -12.10 -10.40 -1.56
C VAL A 90 -12.99 -10.15 -2.76
N SER A 91 -13.43 -8.91 -2.96
CA SER A 91 -14.25 -8.51 -4.12
C SER A 91 -13.41 -8.31 -5.38
N LYS A 92 -12.08 -8.18 -5.24
CA LYS A 92 -11.12 -7.80 -6.30
C LYS A 92 -11.42 -6.43 -6.92
N ALA A 93 -12.11 -5.57 -6.19
CA ALA A 93 -12.42 -4.22 -6.61
C ALA A 93 -11.26 -3.28 -6.29
N PHE A 94 -10.82 -2.50 -7.27
CA PHE A 94 -9.93 -1.38 -7.03
C PHE A 94 -10.74 -0.26 -6.37
N LEU A 95 -10.28 0.14 -5.18
CA LEU A 95 -10.86 1.24 -4.43
C LEU A 95 -10.23 2.56 -4.83
N ASP A 96 -8.92 2.53 -5.11
CA ASP A 96 -8.17 3.67 -5.60
C ASP A 96 -6.97 3.21 -6.44
N ILE A 97 -6.50 4.10 -7.31
CA ILE A 97 -5.34 3.89 -8.18
C ILE A 97 -4.56 5.21 -8.25
N VAL A 98 -3.26 5.13 -7.96
CA VAL A 98 -2.33 6.23 -8.15
C VAL A 98 -1.31 5.85 -9.21
N ILE A 99 -1.24 6.64 -10.28
CA ILE A 99 -0.27 6.47 -11.36
C ILE A 99 0.89 7.42 -11.14
N GLN A 100 2.10 6.91 -11.18
CA GLN A 100 3.34 7.67 -11.03
C GLN A 100 4.24 7.47 -12.26
N PRO A 101 5.14 8.41 -12.54
CA PRO A 101 6.20 8.21 -13.52
C PRO A 101 6.99 6.92 -13.24
N GLY A 102 7.40 6.24 -14.32
CA GLY A 102 8.11 4.97 -14.19
C GLY A 102 9.52 5.11 -13.61
N GLN A 103 10.14 6.28 -13.80
CA GLN A 103 11.42 6.60 -13.17
C GLN A 103 11.17 7.09 -11.74
N GLN A 104 11.79 6.45 -10.76
CA GLN A 104 11.75 6.86 -9.35
C GLN A 104 10.33 6.94 -8.74
N PRO A 105 9.48 5.91 -8.88
CA PRO A 105 8.18 5.88 -8.22
C PRO A 105 8.36 5.85 -6.69
N ASP A 106 7.47 6.54 -5.98
CA ASP A 106 7.36 6.45 -4.51
C ASP A 106 6.07 5.73 -4.13
N GLU A 107 6.17 4.42 -3.97
CA GLU A 107 5.03 3.57 -3.59
C GLU A 107 4.44 3.93 -2.22
N ARG A 108 5.26 4.44 -1.28
CA ARG A 108 4.78 4.83 0.04
C ARG A 108 3.97 6.11 -0.01
N GLU A 109 4.41 7.08 -0.79
CA GLU A 109 3.67 8.31 -1.02
C GLU A 109 2.35 8.03 -1.74
N ALA A 110 2.36 7.14 -2.75
CA ALA A 110 1.13 6.68 -3.39
C ALA A 110 0.18 6.01 -2.40
N PHE A 111 0.72 5.22 -1.47
CA PHE A 111 -0.10 4.57 -0.45
C PHE A 111 -0.71 5.59 0.53
N HIS A 112 0.06 6.60 0.97
CA HIS A 112 -0.48 7.70 1.78
C HIS A 112 -1.63 8.40 1.05
N THR A 113 -1.46 8.73 -0.22
CA THR A 113 -2.50 9.35 -1.05
C THR A 113 -3.78 8.50 -1.10
N MET A 114 -3.65 7.19 -1.32
CA MET A 114 -4.80 6.28 -1.38
C MET A 114 -5.49 6.12 -0.02
N LEU A 115 -4.72 6.14 1.08
CA LEU A 115 -5.28 6.16 2.44
C LEU A 115 -6.04 7.45 2.73
N ASP A 116 -5.55 8.61 2.24
CA ASP A 116 -6.23 9.90 2.38
C ASP A 116 -7.57 9.94 1.65
N HIS A 117 -7.64 9.36 0.47
CA HIS A 117 -8.87 9.25 -0.30
C HIS A 117 -9.87 8.26 0.32
N PHE A 118 -9.38 7.28 1.10
CA PHE A 118 -10.22 6.25 1.68
C PHE A 118 -10.94 6.75 2.93
N GLN A 119 -12.27 6.91 2.85
CA GLN A 119 -13.12 7.44 3.91
C GLN A 119 -14.31 6.50 4.17
N PRO A 120 -14.09 5.34 4.81
CA PRO A 120 -15.18 4.41 5.12
C PRO A 120 -15.98 4.89 6.33
N ASP A 121 -17.28 4.52 6.40
CA ASP A 121 -18.15 4.84 7.52
C ASP A 121 -17.71 4.15 8.83
N ASP A 122 -17.13 2.96 8.73
CA ASP A 122 -16.66 2.14 9.86
C ASP A 122 -15.22 1.67 9.61
N PRO A 123 -14.21 2.54 9.81
CA PRO A 123 -12.82 2.22 9.48
C PRO A 123 -12.26 1.04 10.27
N GLU A 124 -12.73 0.80 11.50
CA GLU A 124 -12.28 -0.31 12.34
C GLU A 124 -12.64 -1.69 11.76
N LYS A 125 -13.54 -1.74 10.77
CA LYS A 125 -13.90 -2.96 10.04
C LYS A 125 -12.99 -3.29 8.86
N TYR A 126 -11.92 -2.54 8.68
CA TYR A 126 -10.98 -2.77 7.59
C TYR A 126 -9.60 -3.17 8.13
N ILE A 127 -9.00 -4.15 7.48
CA ILE A 127 -7.63 -4.59 7.73
C ILE A 127 -6.81 -4.27 6.47
N VAL A 128 -5.85 -3.38 6.60
CA VAL A 128 -4.94 -3.03 5.52
C VAL A 128 -3.72 -3.94 5.55
N THR A 129 -3.39 -4.53 4.42
CA THR A 129 -2.23 -5.41 4.27
C THR A 129 -1.22 -4.83 3.29
N ALA A 130 0.05 -4.90 3.62
CA ALA A 130 1.14 -4.45 2.75
C ALA A 130 2.38 -5.33 2.91
N ASP A 131 3.20 -5.35 1.87
CA ASP A 131 4.44 -6.10 1.89
C ASP A 131 5.59 -5.34 2.58
N ARG A 132 6.77 -5.98 2.69
CA ARG A 132 7.97 -5.39 3.34
C ARG A 132 8.54 -4.16 2.62
N GLY A 133 8.10 -3.83 1.40
CA GLY A 133 8.46 -2.60 0.69
C GLY A 133 7.85 -1.38 1.36
N TYR A 134 6.69 -1.54 1.95
CA TYR A 134 5.93 -0.51 2.65
C TYR A 134 6.32 -0.34 4.13
N GLU A 135 7.35 -1.03 4.62
CA GLU A 135 7.81 -0.94 6.00
C GLU A 135 8.20 0.50 6.36
N SER A 136 7.30 1.19 7.08
CA SER A 136 7.43 2.58 7.49
C SER A 136 6.62 2.88 8.74
N TYR A 137 7.21 3.58 9.72
CA TYR A 137 6.44 4.07 10.86
C TYR A 137 5.35 5.04 10.45
N ASP A 138 5.62 5.92 9.48
CA ASP A 138 4.63 6.93 9.08
C ASP A 138 3.39 6.29 8.47
N LEU A 139 3.53 5.18 7.72
CA LEU A 139 2.38 4.40 7.25
C LEU A 139 1.60 3.74 8.38
N LEU A 140 2.29 3.22 9.41
CA LEU A 140 1.61 2.70 10.60
C LEU A 140 0.84 3.81 11.32
N PHE A 141 1.46 4.98 11.52
CA PHE A 141 0.80 6.14 12.12
C PHE A 141 -0.37 6.64 11.27
N HIS A 142 -0.28 6.59 9.95
CA HIS A 142 -1.39 6.96 9.08
C HIS A 142 -2.58 5.99 9.24
N CYS A 143 -2.33 4.69 9.35
CA CYS A 143 -3.39 3.72 9.64
C CYS A 143 -4.02 3.99 11.02
N GLU A 144 -3.21 4.27 12.06
CA GLU A 144 -3.69 4.63 13.40
C GLU A 144 -4.57 5.90 13.37
N GLN A 145 -4.11 6.94 12.66
CA GLN A 145 -4.86 8.18 12.49
C GLN A 145 -6.22 7.97 11.82
N LYS A 146 -6.26 7.05 10.87
CA LYS A 146 -7.48 6.66 10.14
C LYS A 146 -8.33 5.61 10.87
N HIS A 147 -7.91 5.15 12.04
CA HIS A 147 -8.55 4.06 12.80
C HIS A 147 -8.68 2.75 12.00
N LEU A 148 -7.74 2.50 11.08
CA LEU A 148 -7.69 1.29 10.28
C LEU A 148 -6.85 0.22 10.99
N ASN A 149 -7.30 -1.03 10.97
CA ASN A 149 -6.43 -2.13 11.37
C ASN A 149 -5.42 -2.44 10.26
N TYR A 150 -4.29 -3.02 10.64
CA TYR A 150 -3.25 -3.36 9.69
C TYR A 150 -2.55 -4.69 10.01
N VAL A 151 -2.02 -5.31 8.95
CA VAL A 151 -1.09 -6.46 8.99
C VAL A 151 -0.01 -6.20 7.94
N PHE A 152 1.14 -5.68 8.36
CA PHE A 152 2.25 -5.33 7.47
C PHE A 152 3.39 -6.31 7.65
N ARG A 153 3.87 -6.88 6.53
CA ARG A 153 5.06 -7.69 6.54
C ARG A 153 6.30 -6.82 6.73
N MET A 154 7.20 -7.29 7.60
CA MET A 154 8.43 -6.60 7.96
C MET A 154 9.65 -7.39 7.51
N LYS A 155 10.78 -6.70 7.39
CA LYS A 155 12.08 -7.36 7.29
C LYS A 155 12.40 -8.02 8.62
N ALA A 156 13.20 -9.09 8.57
CA ALA A 156 13.64 -9.76 9.80
C ALA A 156 14.37 -8.79 10.75
N PRO A 157 14.24 -8.95 12.08
CA PRO A 157 14.86 -8.05 13.07
C PRO A 157 16.37 -7.88 12.90
N ALA A 158 17.07 -8.91 12.48
CA ALA A 158 18.51 -8.87 12.20
C ALA A 158 18.91 -7.94 11.04
N SER A 159 17.94 -7.50 10.21
CA SER A 159 18.20 -6.52 9.16
C SER A 159 18.30 -5.12 9.76
N SER A 160 19.41 -4.43 9.53
CA SER A 160 19.62 -3.04 9.96
C SER A 160 18.60 -2.03 9.37
N ARG A 161 17.87 -2.44 8.34
CA ARG A 161 16.81 -1.65 7.68
C ARG A 161 15.40 -2.02 8.16
N SER A 162 15.28 -2.93 9.11
CA SER A 162 13.99 -3.33 9.67
C SER A 162 13.58 -2.40 10.81
N LEU A 163 12.30 -2.05 10.87
CA LEU A 163 11.73 -1.39 12.04
C LEU A 163 11.86 -2.28 13.27
N LEU A 164 11.80 -3.61 13.07
CA LEU A 164 11.90 -4.61 14.13
C LEU A 164 13.29 -4.68 14.77
N SER A 165 14.33 -4.17 14.11
CA SER A 165 15.70 -4.12 14.70
C SER A 165 15.76 -3.37 16.03
N SER A 166 14.80 -2.46 16.25
CA SER A 166 14.67 -1.70 17.49
C SER A 166 14.09 -2.50 18.65
N TYR A 167 13.50 -3.65 18.35
CA TYR A 167 12.81 -4.51 19.32
C TYR A 167 13.48 -5.88 19.43
N ILE A 168 14.67 -6.06 18.84
CA ILE A 168 15.35 -7.35 18.76
C ILE A 168 15.55 -8.00 20.14
N ASN A 169 15.82 -7.19 21.17
CA ASN A 169 16.01 -7.67 22.54
C ASN A 169 14.69 -8.12 23.22
N GLU A 170 13.56 -7.81 22.62
CA GLU A 170 12.23 -8.15 23.13
C GLU A 170 11.62 -9.34 22.38
N LEU A 171 12.25 -9.73 21.26
CA LEU A 171 11.79 -10.82 20.41
C LEU A 171 12.63 -12.07 20.69
N PRO A 172 12.03 -13.15 21.23
CA PRO A 172 12.73 -14.42 21.45
C PRO A 172 13.25 -15.01 20.13
N ASP A 173 14.55 -15.26 20.02
CA ASP A 173 15.14 -15.81 18.79
C ASP A 173 15.01 -17.32 18.67
N ASP A 174 14.84 -18.01 19.79
CA ASP A 174 14.80 -19.48 19.91
C ASP A 174 13.44 -20.09 19.58
N LEU A 175 12.39 -19.26 19.47
CA LEU A 175 11.04 -19.72 19.16
C LEU A 175 10.79 -19.74 17.65
N GLU A 176 10.17 -20.82 17.17
CA GLU A 176 9.72 -20.93 15.78
C GLU A 176 8.62 -19.90 15.46
N GLU A 177 7.75 -19.65 16.43
CA GLU A 177 6.65 -18.68 16.32
C GLU A 177 6.70 -17.71 17.50
N ILE A 178 6.40 -16.44 17.21
CA ILE A 178 6.39 -15.37 18.20
C ILE A 178 5.08 -14.59 18.05
N ASP A 179 4.53 -14.21 19.18
CA ASP A 179 3.42 -13.27 19.28
C ASP A 179 3.63 -12.36 20.50
N VAL A 180 4.29 -11.24 20.30
CA VAL A 180 4.67 -10.31 21.35
C VAL A 180 3.95 -8.99 21.17
N THR A 181 3.32 -8.51 22.24
CA THR A 181 2.74 -7.16 22.30
C THR A 181 3.80 -6.14 22.67
N VAL A 182 4.06 -5.21 21.77
CA VAL A 182 4.95 -4.06 21.99
C VAL A 182 4.11 -2.84 22.36
N LYS A 183 4.51 -2.15 23.43
CA LYS A 183 3.91 -0.91 23.90
C LYS A 183 4.97 0.17 23.96
N ARG A 184 4.76 1.31 23.27
CA ARG A 184 5.74 2.39 23.20
C ARG A 184 5.06 3.75 23.20
N PHE A 185 5.72 4.69 23.89
CA PHE A 185 5.49 6.10 23.67
C PHE A 185 6.45 6.60 22.58
N PHE A 186 5.90 7.04 21.48
CA PHE A 186 6.66 7.69 20.42
C PHE A 186 6.75 9.18 20.71
N THR A 187 7.90 9.81 20.43
CA THR A 187 8.15 11.22 20.75
C THR A 187 9.12 11.87 19.76
N ASP A 188 8.92 13.14 19.47
CA ASP A 188 9.86 13.98 18.71
C ASP A 188 10.86 14.71 19.61
N LYS A 189 10.73 14.60 20.96
CA LYS A 189 11.63 15.20 21.94
C LYS A 189 12.67 14.20 22.40
N LYS A 190 13.88 14.68 22.56
CA LYS A 190 15.03 13.88 22.98
C LYS A 190 15.48 14.32 24.38
N THR A 191 15.20 13.52 25.39
CA THR A 191 15.63 13.73 26.76
C THR A 191 16.56 12.60 27.22
N ASN A 192 17.36 12.82 28.24
CA ASN A 192 18.23 11.76 28.80
C ASN A 192 17.40 10.62 29.38
N ILE A 193 16.28 10.91 30.05
CA ILE A 193 15.36 9.90 30.60
C ILE A 193 14.85 8.98 29.50
N MET A 194 14.48 9.53 28.34
CA MET A 194 13.95 8.74 27.23
C MET A 194 15.04 7.87 26.55
N LYS A 195 16.32 8.26 26.66
CA LYS A 195 17.42 7.44 26.16
C LYS A 195 17.66 6.21 27.04
N ASP A 196 17.56 6.40 28.36
CA ASP A 196 17.78 5.33 29.35
C ASP A 196 16.60 4.35 29.43
N GLN A 197 15.42 4.76 28.91
CA GLN A 197 14.18 3.98 28.87
C GLN A 197 13.73 3.68 27.41
N SER A 198 14.62 3.11 26.62
CA SER A 198 14.35 2.77 25.23
C SER A 198 13.30 1.65 25.04
N ASP A 199 13.03 0.91 26.11
CA ASP A 199 11.94 -0.07 26.25
C ASP A 199 10.56 0.56 26.47
N VAL A 200 10.51 1.83 26.84
CA VAL A 200 9.28 2.62 27.05
C VAL A 200 9.10 3.66 25.95
N TYR A 201 10.19 4.34 25.57
CA TYR A 201 10.15 5.48 24.65
C TYR A 201 10.86 5.19 23.33
N ARG A 202 10.25 5.65 22.24
CA ARG A 202 10.85 5.64 20.92
C ARG A 202 10.96 7.04 20.37
N TYR A 203 12.21 7.49 20.17
CA TYR A 203 12.47 8.79 19.54
C TYR A 203 12.26 8.74 18.03
N MET A 204 11.47 9.67 17.52
CA MET A 204 11.25 9.91 16.09
C MET A 204 11.92 11.23 15.72
N ASN A 205 12.82 11.19 14.74
CA ASN A 205 13.55 12.40 14.34
C ASN A 205 12.60 13.36 13.58
N PRO A 206 12.33 14.58 14.11
CA PRO A 206 11.42 15.52 13.46
C PRO A 206 11.90 16.05 12.10
N ASN A 207 13.21 15.90 11.80
CA ASN A 207 13.75 16.27 10.50
C ASN A 207 13.47 15.21 9.40
N LYS A 208 12.93 14.05 9.77
CA LYS A 208 12.40 13.10 8.81
C LYS A 208 10.97 13.51 8.45
N ASN A 209 10.61 13.34 7.18
CA ASN A 209 9.23 13.58 6.76
C ASN A 209 8.34 12.45 7.31
N ILE A 210 7.65 12.72 8.41
CA ILE A 210 6.71 11.83 9.13
C ILE A 210 5.48 12.63 9.57
N PRO A 211 4.72 13.20 8.61
CA PRO A 211 3.65 14.13 8.91
C PRO A 211 2.51 13.52 9.75
N HIS A 212 2.19 12.24 9.54
CA HIS A 212 1.11 11.56 10.26
C HIS A 212 1.44 11.37 11.73
N PHE A 213 2.71 11.10 12.06
CA PHE A 213 3.17 11.05 13.44
C PHE A 213 2.97 12.39 14.16
N GLN A 214 3.32 13.49 13.50
CA GLN A 214 3.20 14.82 14.10
C GLN A 214 1.76 15.18 14.46
N GLN A 215 0.80 14.71 13.69
CA GLN A 215 -0.64 14.94 13.94
C GLN A 215 -1.20 14.10 15.10
N LEU A 216 -0.52 13.01 15.48
CA LEU A 216 -0.92 12.13 16.58
C LEU A 216 -0.34 12.58 17.93
N LEU A 217 0.63 13.49 17.95
CA LEU A 217 1.28 13.93 19.18
C LEU A 217 0.33 14.72 20.07
N ASP A 218 0.35 14.40 21.37
CA ASP A 218 -0.32 15.18 22.41
C ASP A 218 0.47 16.47 22.79
N ASP A 219 -0.06 17.26 23.71
CA ASP A 219 0.58 18.48 24.20
C ASP A 219 1.96 18.23 24.85
N LYS A 220 2.24 17.00 25.27
CA LYS A 220 3.53 16.58 25.83
C LYS A 220 4.48 16.04 24.78
N HIS A 221 4.09 16.12 23.52
CA HIS A 221 4.83 15.51 22.39
C HIS A 221 5.00 14.00 22.51
N LEU A 222 3.95 13.33 22.99
CA LEU A 222 3.90 11.87 23.13
C LEU A 222 2.73 11.31 22.34
N TYR A 223 2.95 10.16 21.75
CA TYR A 223 1.91 9.32 21.19
C TYR A 223 2.11 7.88 21.66
N PHE A 224 1.10 7.32 22.32
CA PHE A 224 1.13 5.93 22.75
C PHE A 224 0.61 5.03 21.65
N MET A 225 1.41 4.03 21.28
CA MET A 225 1.04 3.03 20.30
C MET A 225 1.27 1.63 20.87
N GLN A 226 0.28 0.76 20.66
CA GLN A 226 0.37 -0.65 20.97
C GLN A 226 0.17 -1.46 19.70
N PHE A 227 1.09 -2.37 19.41
CA PHE A 227 1.01 -3.28 18.28
C PHE A 227 1.59 -4.64 18.65
N ARG A 228 1.27 -5.63 17.85
CA ARG A 228 1.85 -6.97 17.98
C ARG A 228 2.93 -7.16 16.93
N VAL A 229 4.00 -7.83 17.32
CA VAL A 229 5.00 -8.37 16.43
C VAL A 229 4.82 -9.87 16.41
N VAL A 230 4.56 -10.44 15.25
CA VAL A 230 4.40 -11.87 15.07
C VAL A 230 5.46 -12.41 14.11
N LYS A 231 6.01 -13.60 14.46
CA LYS A 231 6.87 -14.41 13.61
C LYS A 231 6.12 -15.67 13.28
N ILE A 232 5.98 -15.99 12.02
CA ILE A 232 5.21 -17.12 11.52
C ILE A 232 6.10 -17.99 10.65
N LYS A 233 6.08 -19.29 10.88
CA LYS A 233 6.76 -20.26 10.02
C LYS A 233 5.95 -20.46 8.74
N VAL A 234 6.58 -20.23 7.59
CA VAL A 234 5.94 -20.41 6.27
C VAL A 234 6.47 -21.63 5.53
N ALA A 235 7.71 -22.03 5.79
CA ALA A 235 8.33 -23.26 5.29
C ALA A 235 9.50 -23.65 6.22
N ASP A 236 10.16 -24.78 5.94
CA ASP A 236 11.34 -25.19 6.69
C ASP A 236 12.40 -24.09 6.70
N ASN A 237 12.81 -23.67 7.90
CA ASN A 237 13.75 -22.58 8.14
C ASN A 237 13.38 -21.23 7.47
N THR A 238 12.11 -21.04 7.09
CA THR A 238 11.64 -19.80 6.47
C THR A 238 10.55 -19.18 7.33
N TYR A 239 10.80 -17.94 7.75
CA TYR A 239 9.91 -17.21 8.63
C TYR A 239 9.52 -15.86 8.03
N GLU A 240 8.30 -15.43 8.32
CA GLU A 240 7.84 -14.08 8.04
C GLU A 240 7.55 -13.35 9.34
N TYR A 241 7.90 -12.07 9.36
CA TYR A 241 7.62 -11.17 10.48
C TYR A 241 6.57 -10.16 10.06
N MET A 242 5.62 -9.91 10.94
CA MET A 242 4.56 -8.93 10.69
C MET A 242 4.38 -8.03 11.91
N ILE A 243 4.02 -6.78 11.65
CA ILE A 243 3.45 -5.87 12.66
C ILE A 243 1.95 -5.79 12.40
N THR A 244 1.16 -5.86 13.48
CA THR A 244 -0.29 -5.77 13.40
C THR A 244 -0.90 -5.02 14.58
N SER A 245 -1.96 -4.25 14.33
CA SER A 245 -2.83 -3.66 15.36
C SER A 245 -3.92 -4.60 15.84
N LEU A 246 -4.13 -5.75 15.16
CA LEU A 246 -5.22 -6.67 15.49
C LEU A 246 -5.08 -7.22 16.91
N PRO A 247 -6.18 -7.36 17.65
CA PRO A 247 -6.19 -7.90 19.00
C PRO A 247 -5.85 -9.41 19.02
N HIS A 248 -5.54 -9.96 20.20
CA HIS A 248 -5.21 -11.38 20.37
C HIS A 248 -6.39 -12.35 20.09
N THR A 249 -7.59 -11.83 19.83
CA THR A 249 -8.71 -12.62 19.28
C THR A 249 -8.43 -13.12 17.86
N PHE A 250 -7.44 -12.50 17.17
CA PHE A 250 -6.83 -13.00 15.96
C PHE A 250 -5.57 -13.77 16.36
N ASP A 251 -5.57 -15.08 16.24
CA ASP A 251 -4.41 -15.92 16.48
C ASP A 251 -3.39 -15.85 15.32
N LEU A 252 -2.28 -16.58 15.40
CA LEU A 252 -1.24 -16.56 14.38
C LEU A 252 -1.73 -17.08 13.03
N GLU A 253 -2.62 -18.08 13.02
CA GLU A 253 -3.20 -18.59 11.77
C GLU A 253 -4.14 -17.57 11.13
N ASP A 254 -4.88 -16.81 11.93
CA ASP A 254 -5.70 -15.70 11.45
C ASP A 254 -4.83 -14.59 10.80
N ILE A 255 -3.73 -14.20 11.47
CA ILE A 255 -2.80 -13.20 10.94
C ILE A 255 -2.18 -13.69 9.62
N LYS A 256 -1.76 -14.95 9.58
CA LYS A 256 -1.23 -15.60 8.39
C LYS A 256 -2.26 -15.61 7.25
N ALA A 257 -3.51 -15.96 7.56
CA ALA A 257 -4.61 -15.95 6.60
C ALA A 257 -4.88 -14.53 6.07
N CYS A 258 -4.96 -13.52 6.95
CA CYS A 258 -5.11 -12.11 6.56
C CYS A 258 -4.01 -11.69 5.58
N TYR A 259 -2.76 -12.00 5.90
CA TYR A 259 -1.65 -11.64 5.04
C TYR A 259 -1.66 -12.42 3.72
N HIS A 260 -2.06 -13.68 3.74
CA HIS A 260 -2.18 -14.49 2.53
C HIS A 260 -3.19 -13.89 1.52
N TRP A 261 -4.28 -13.30 2.00
CA TRP A 261 -5.26 -12.63 1.14
C TRP A 261 -4.66 -11.47 0.33
N ARG A 262 -3.56 -10.86 0.78
CA ARG A 262 -2.81 -9.83 0.03
C ARG A 262 -2.49 -10.27 -1.42
N TRP A 263 -2.24 -11.57 -1.64
CA TRP A 263 -2.03 -12.10 -3.00
C TRP A 263 -3.18 -11.81 -3.97
N GLY A 264 -4.34 -11.48 -3.47
CA GLY A 264 -5.49 -11.06 -4.27
C GLY A 264 -5.19 -9.85 -5.14
N ILE A 265 -4.34 -8.91 -4.70
CA ILE A 265 -3.96 -7.73 -5.49
C ILE A 265 -3.09 -8.12 -6.69
N GLU A 266 -2.16 -9.07 -6.55
CA GLU A 266 -1.34 -9.55 -7.65
C GLU A 266 -2.19 -10.24 -8.73
N VAL A 267 -3.23 -10.95 -8.29
CA VAL A 267 -4.24 -11.52 -9.19
C VAL A 267 -5.05 -10.41 -9.88
N SER A 268 -5.44 -9.37 -9.15
CA SER A 268 -6.18 -8.21 -9.71
C SER A 268 -5.34 -7.47 -10.76
N PHE A 269 -4.05 -7.24 -10.51
CA PHE A 269 -3.14 -6.68 -11.53
C PHE A 269 -2.98 -7.59 -12.74
N ARG A 270 -2.94 -8.90 -12.54
CA ARG A 270 -2.88 -9.86 -13.65
C ARG A 270 -4.13 -9.77 -14.53
N TYR A 271 -5.33 -9.68 -13.94
CA TYR A 271 -6.56 -9.46 -14.70
C TYR A 271 -6.55 -8.12 -15.42
N LEU A 272 -6.12 -7.05 -14.76
CA LEU A 272 -6.01 -5.73 -15.36
C LEU A 272 -5.07 -5.74 -16.57
N LYS A 273 -3.91 -6.35 -16.44
CA LYS A 273 -2.90 -6.44 -17.52
C LYS A 273 -3.33 -7.31 -18.69
N HIS A 274 -3.87 -8.48 -18.43
CA HIS A 274 -4.10 -9.48 -19.48
C HIS A 274 -5.55 -9.53 -19.94
N ALA A 275 -6.52 -9.59 -19.04
CA ALA A 275 -7.93 -9.71 -19.42
C ALA A 275 -8.52 -8.36 -19.87
N ASN A 276 -8.14 -7.26 -19.22
CA ASN A 276 -8.60 -5.92 -19.57
C ASN A 276 -7.68 -5.19 -20.56
N GLY A 277 -6.58 -5.82 -20.96
CA GLY A 277 -5.73 -5.33 -22.03
C GLY A 277 -4.81 -4.16 -21.66
N LEU A 278 -4.50 -3.94 -20.37
CA LEU A 278 -3.63 -2.84 -19.93
C LEU A 278 -2.19 -2.92 -20.52
N LEU A 279 -1.77 -4.06 -21.03
CA LEU A 279 -0.48 -4.22 -21.72
C LEU A 279 -0.53 -3.82 -23.21
N TYR A 280 -1.70 -3.51 -23.75
CA TYR A 280 -1.90 -3.25 -25.17
C TYR A 280 -2.19 -1.78 -25.44
N PHE A 281 -1.31 -0.90 -24.94
CA PHE A 281 -1.38 0.52 -25.29
C PHE A 281 -0.89 0.75 -26.71
N HIS A 282 -1.74 1.33 -27.54
CA HIS A 282 -1.42 1.66 -28.93
C HIS A 282 -1.23 3.16 -29.16
N SER A 283 -1.61 4.00 -28.20
CA SER A 283 -1.41 5.43 -28.32
C SER A 283 0.06 5.83 -28.18
N LYS A 284 0.48 6.76 -29.03
CA LYS A 284 1.79 7.42 -28.93
C LYS A 284 1.71 8.77 -28.21
N LYS A 285 0.50 9.18 -27.84
CA LYS A 285 0.26 10.45 -27.15
C LYS A 285 0.02 10.18 -25.66
N PRO A 286 0.64 10.96 -24.77
CA PRO A 286 0.48 10.76 -23.31
C PRO A 286 -0.97 10.88 -22.84
N ASP A 287 -1.77 11.74 -23.50
CA ASP A 287 -3.15 12.05 -23.12
C ASP A 287 -4.19 11.00 -23.58
N PHE A 288 -3.72 9.85 -24.08
CA PHE A 288 -4.61 8.80 -24.61
C PHE A 288 -4.32 7.45 -23.97
#